data_c17deb45b44e0006cdd3d4cabb4c328b
#
_entry.id   c17deb45b44e0006cdd3d4cabb4c328b
#
_cell.length_a   1.000
_cell.length_b   1.000
_cell.length_c   1.000
_cell.angle_alpha   90.00
_cell.angle_beta   90.00
_cell.angle_gamma   90.00
#
_symmetry.space_group_name_H-M   'P 1'
#
loop_
_entity.id
_entity.type
_entity.pdbx_description
1 polymer ?
#
loop_
_entity_poly.entity_id
_entity_poly.type
_entity_poly.pdbx_seq_one_letter_code
_entity_poly.pdbx_strand_id
1 'polypeptide(L)'
;HEPSYVAYLPAIVFAGRTVVPVATTFDDDFALDPRAVEAAVTPRTKALFLGYPANPTGAVLDDDVQDELARIALDHDLLVYSDEIYDRLAYGTYRHRAFSSLPGMWERTILMGGFSKAYAMTGWRVG
;
A
#
# COMPACT_ATOMS: atom_id res chain seq x y z
N HIS A 1 -6.35 -1.54 2.35
CA HIS A 1 -6.55 -2.86 2.97
C HIS A 1 -6.77 -2.75 4.47
N GLU A 2 -7.40 -3.73 5.07
CA GLU A 2 -7.56 -3.89 6.52
C GLU A 2 -7.17 -5.31 6.96
N PRO A 3 -6.48 -5.45 8.12
CA PRO A 3 -6.03 -4.38 9.02
C PRO A 3 -4.91 -3.53 8.45
N SER A 4 -4.84 -2.26 8.87
CA SER A 4 -3.82 -1.31 8.42
C SER A 4 -3.37 -0.38 9.55
N TYR A 5 -2.39 0.47 9.27
CA TYR A 5 -1.93 1.45 10.25
C TYR A 5 -3.06 2.43 10.62
N VAL A 6 -3.28 2.59 11.90
CA VAL A 6 -4.45 3.29 12.47
C VAL A 6 -4.63 4.74 12.01
N ALA A 7 -3.58 5.39 11.52
CA ALA A 7 -3.65 6.78 11.08
C ALA A 7 -4.18 6.96 9.65
N TYR A 8 -4.22 5.92 8.81
CA TYR A 8 -4.65 6.07 7.42
C TYR A 8 -6.12 6.48 7.32
N LEU A 9 -7.01 5.73 7.96
CA LEU A 9 -8.44 6.03 7.94
C LEU A 9 -8.75 7.46 8.41
N PRO A 10 -8.29 7.91 9.60
CA PRO A 10 -8.53 9.27 10.03
C PRO A 10 -7.98 10.32 9.08
N ALA A 11 -6.77 10.13 8.56
CA ALA A 11 -6.15 11.09 7.64
C ALA A 11 -6.97 11.28 6.35
N ILE A 12 -7.46 10.18 5.77
CA ILE A 12 -8.29 10.21 4.57
C ILE A 12 -9.64 10.88 4.85
N VAL A 13 -10.26 10.58 6.00
CA VAL A 13 -11.52 11.20 6.41
C VAL A 13 -11.35 12.69 6.68
N PHE A 14 -10.27 13.11 7.34
CA PHE A 14 -9.94 14.53 7.54
C PHE A 14 -9.72 15.27 6.22
N ALA A 15 -9.22 14.59 5.21
CA ALA A 15 -9.11 15.15 3.85
C ALA A 15 -10.48 15.22 3.10
N GLY A 16 -11.57 14.91 3.77
CA GLY A 16 -12.92 14.95 3.19
C GLY A 16 -13.21 13.83 2.21
N ARG A 17 -12.51 12.70 2.35
CA ARG A 17 -12.65 11.55 1.44
C ARG A 17 -13.31 10.36 2.15
N THR A 18 -13.92 9.49 1.34
CA THR A 18 -14.52 8.25 1.82
C THR A 18 -13.51 7.11 1.61
N VAL A 19 -13.34 6.29 2.64
CA VAL A 19 -12.54 5.07 2.57
C VAL A 19 -13.46 3.89 2.24
N VAL A 20 -13.04 3.05 1.32
CA VAL A 20 -13.63 1.74 1.04
C VAL A 20 -12.57 0.71 1.42
N PRO A 21 -12.68 0.06 2.59
CA PRO A 21 -11.70 -0.92 3.03
C PRO A 21 -11.85 -2.23 2.25
N VAL A 22 -10.71 -2.84 1.92
CA VAL A 22 -10.65 -4.22 1.42
C VAL A 22 -10.09 -5.09 2.53
N ALA A 23 -10.90 -6.02 3.04
CA ALA A 23 -10.53 -6.87 4.14
C ALA A 23 -9.51 -7.94 3.70
N THR A 24 -8.55 -8.22 4.57
CA THR A 24 -7.66 -9.38 4.50
C THR A 24 -7.84 -10.21 5.77
N THR A 25 -7.51 -11.49 5.74
CA THR A 25 -7.79 -12.41 6.83
C THR A 25 -6.53 -13.12 7.34
N PHE A 26 -6.58 -13.54 8.58
CA PHE A 26 -5.51 -14.34 9.19
C PHE A 26 -5.34 -15.70 8.47
N ASP A 27 -6.43 -16.29 8.02
CA ASP A 27 -6.41 -17.60 7.37
C ASP A 27 -5.69 -17.58 6.02
N ASP A 28 -5.58 -16.40 5.40
CA ASP A 28 -4.86 -16.15 4.15
C ASP A 28 -3.54 -15.39 4.39
N ASP A 29 -2.96 -15.46 5.59
CA ASP A 29 -1.74 -14.73 5.96
C ASP A 29 -1.82 -13.21 5.67
N PHE A 30 -3.02 -12.65 5.72
CA PHE A 30 -3.33 -11.26 5.35
C PHE A 30 -2.92 -10.89 3.92
N ALA A 31 -2.92 -11.86 3.01
CA ALA A 31 -2.69 -11.60 1.59
C ALA A 31 -3.80 -10.70 1.00
N LEU A 32 -3.42 -9.73 0.18
CA LEU A 32 -4.37 -8.87 -0.52
C LEU A 32 -4.80 -9.53 -1.83
N ASP A 33 -6.10 -9.77 -1.98
CA ASP A 33 -6.67 -10.26 -3.25
C ASP A 33 -6.93 -9.09 -4.21
N PRO A 34 -6.21 -8.98 -5.35
CA PRO A 34 -6.43 -7.92 -6.32
C PRO A 34 -7.86 -7.89 -6.88
N ARG A 35 -8.54 -9.05 -6.97
CA ARG A 35 -9.93 -9.11 -7.44
C ARG A 35 -10.88 -8.43 -6.46
N ALA A 36 -10.62 -8.56 -5.15
CA ALA A 36 -11.39 -7.85 -4.14
C ALA A 36 -11.16 -6.33 -4.22
N VAL A 37 -9.92 -5.90 -4.52
CA VAL A 37 -9.60 -4.49 -4.77
C VAL A 37 -10.35 -3.98 -6.00
N GLU A 38 -10.29 -4.69 -7.13
CA GLU A 38 -10.96 -4.30 -8.37
C GLU A 38 -12.48 -4.21 -8.20
N ALA A 39 -13.08 -5.18 -7.50
CA ALA A 39 -14.52 -5.19 -7.19
C ALA A 39 -14.97 -3.98 -6.32
N ALA A 40 -14.06 -3.41 -5.54
CA ALA A 40 -14.32 -2.24 -4.72
C ALA A 40 -14.18 -0.91 -5.49
N VAL A 41 -13.61 -0.93 -6.70
CA VAL A 41 -13.44 0.27 -7.53
C VAL A 41 -14.80 0.72 -8.11
N THR A 42 -15.01 2.02 -8.09
CA THR A 42 -16.20 2.66 -8.67
C THR A 42 -15.77 3.89 -9.48
N PRO A 43 -16.65 4.50 -10.29
CA PRO A 43 -16.33 5.75 -10.99
C PRO A 43 -15.95 6.93 -10.07
N ARG A 44 -16.23 6.81 -8.77
CA ARG A 44 -15.84 7.79 -7.76
C ARG A 44 -14.50 7.50 -7.10
N THR A 45 -13.93 6.32 -7.30
CA THR A 45 -12.60 5.95 -6.77
C THR A 45 -11.54 6.83 -7.42
N LYS A 46 -10.61 7.36 -6.62
CA LYS A 46 -9.55 8.26 -7.08
C LYS A 46 -8.16 7.73 -6.79
N ALA A 47 -8.05 6.88 -5.79
CA ALA A 47 -6.75 6.36 -5.39
C ALA A 47 -6.86 5.00 -4.71
N LEU A 48 -5.79 4.23 -4.83
CA LEU A 48 -5.46 3.10 -3.95
C LEU A 48 -4.55 3.60 -2.83
N PHE A 49 -4.77 3.10 -1.62
CA PHE A 49 -3.87 3.35 -0.50
C PHE A 49 -3.29 2.01 -0.04
N LEU A 50 -1.98 1.84 -0.25
CA LEU A 50 -1.24 0.61 0.03
C LEU A 50 -0.19 0.91 1.12
N GLY A 51 -0.11 0.08 2.14
CA GLY A 51 0.92 0.16 3.17
C GLY A 51 1.58 -1.20 3.33
N TYR A 52 2.67 -1.44 2.59
CA TYR A 52 3.40 -2.70 2.58
C TYR A 52 4.92 -2.48 2.56
N PRO A 53 5.69 -3.27 3.35
CA PRO A 53 5.25 -4.29 4.30
C PRO A 53 4.29 -3.72 5.35
N ALA A 54 3.25 -4.49 5.71
CA ALA A 54 2.09 -3.97 6.41
C ALA A 54 2.30 -3.84 7.94
N ASN A 55 1.81 -2.76 8.49
CA ASN A 55 1.57 -2.60 9.92
C ASN A 55 0.05 -2.70 10.16
N PRO A 56 -0.46 -3.67 10.96
CA PRO A 56 0.27 -4.43 12.00
C PRO A 56 0.70 -5.85 11.60
N THR A 57 0.33 -6.37 10.43
CA THR A 57 0.38 -7.80 10.15
C THR A 57 1.75 -8.32 9.75
N GLY A 58 2.62 -7.46 9.21
CA GLY A 58 3.87 -7.87 8.59
C GLY A 58 3.71 -8.47 7.19
N ALA A 59 2.49 -8.54 6.67
CA ALA A 59 2.24 -9.03 5.31
C ALA A 59 3.00 -8.20 4.27
N VAL A 60 3.35 -8.85 3.17
CA VAL A 60 4.04 -8.25 2.02
C VAL A 60 3.19 -8.44 0.76
N LEU A 61 3.52 -7.73 -0.30
CA LEU A 61 2.91 -7.96 -1.60
C LEU A 61 3.86 -8.80 -2.46
N ASP A 62 3.36 -9.92 -2.95
CA ASP A 62 4.05 -10.70 -3.97
C ASP A 62 4.09 -9.92 -5.30
N ASP A 63 5.06 -10.23 -6.14
CA ASP A 63 5.27 -9.53 -7.42
C ASP A 63 4.03 -9.59 -8.32
N ASP A 64 3.38 -10.75 -8.40
CA ASP A 64 2.16 -10.95 -9.21
C ASP A 64 0.99 -10.08 -8.70
N VAL A 65 0.85 -9.96 -7.37
CA VAL A 65 -0.16 -9.10 -6.75
C VAL A 65 0.12 -7.64 -7.04
N GLN A 66 1.39 -7.22 -6.98
CA GLN A 66 1.78 -5.85 -7.33
C GLN A 66 1.48 -5.53 -8.79
N ASP A 67 1.78 -6.44 -9.71
CA ASP A 67 1.53 -6.27 -11.15
C ASP A 67 0.03 -6.14 -11.43
N GLU A 68 -0.82 -6.94 -10.78
CA GLU A 68 -2.28 -6.83 -10.89
C GLU A 68 -2.82 -5.52 -10.31
N LEU A 69 -2.31 -5.08 -9.15
CA LEU A 69 -2.70 -3.79 -8.57
C LEU A 69 -2.28 -2.62 -9.47
N ALA A 70 -1.12 -2.71 -10.11
CA ALA A 70 -0.67 -1.71 -11.08
C ALA A 70 -1.59 -1.68 -12.31
N ARG A 71 -1.99 -2.85 -12.84
CA ARG A 71 -2.98 -2.95 -13.92
C ARG A 71 -4.30 -2.28 -13.53
N ILE A 72 -4.83 -2.59 -12.35
CA ILE A 72 -6.06 -1.97 -11.85
C ILE A 72 -5.92 -0.44 -11.78
N ALA A 73 -4.79 0.06 -11.28
CA ALA A 73 -4.54 1.49 -11.18
C ALA A 73 -4.50 2.17 -12.57
N LEU A 74 -3.93 1.49 -13.58
CA LEU A 74 -3.90 1.98 -14.96
C LEU A 74 -5.28 1.96 -15.61
N ASP A 75 -5.99 0.83 -15.52
CA ASP A 75 -7.28 0.63 -16.17
C ASP A 75 -8.36 1.59 -15.65
N HIS A 76 -8.26 1.98 -14.38
CA HIS A 76 -9.22 2.87 -13.72
C HIS A 76 -8.69 4.30 -13.49
N ASP A 77 -7.53 4.65 -14.04
CA ASP A 77 -6.88 5.96 -13.90
C ASP A 77 -6.75 6.42 -12.44
N LEU A 78 -6.25 5.52 -11.57
CA LEU A 78 -6.12 5.78 -10.14
C LEU A 78 -4.72 6.29 -9.80
N LEU A 79 -4.63 7.18 -8.81
CA LEU A 79 -3.38 7.43 -8.08
C LEU A 79 -3.11 6.31 -7.09
N VAL A 80 -1.85 6.11 -6.75
CA VAL A 80 -1.45 5.15 -5.72
C VAL A 80 -0.66 5.86 -4.63
N TYR A 81 -1.16 5.80 -3.41
CA TYR A 81 -0.39 6.16 -2.21
C TYR A 81 0.26 4.89 -1.70
N SER A 82 1.59 4.80 -1.82
CA SER A 82 2.35 3.63 -1.39
C SER A 82 3.21 3.99 -0.18
N ASP A 83 2.79 3.53 1.01
CA ASP A 83 3.58 3.67 2.22
C ASP A 83 4.53 2.48 2.35
N GLU A 84 5.80 2.74 2.08
CA GLU A 84 6.88 1.76 2.04
C GLU A 84 7.88 1.98 3.19
N ILE A 85 7.42 2.53 4.31
CA ILE A 85 8.28 2.88 5.46
C ILE A 85 9.06 1.68 6.01
N TYR A 86 8.61 0.46 5.74
CA TYR A 86 9.24 -0.80 6.17
C TYR A 86 10.01 -1.51 5.05
N ASP A 87 10.31 -0.86 3.94
CA ASP A 87 10.96 -1.42 2.74
C ASP A 87 12.25 -2.20 3.03
N ARG A 88 13.02 -1.77 4.03
CA ARG A 88 14.29 -2.38 4.45
C ARG A 88 14.13 -3.43 5.55
N LEU A 89 12.94 -3.61 6.10
CA LEU A 89 12.64 -4.59 7.13
C LEU A 89 12.03 -5.85 6.53
N ALA A 90 12.65 -6.33 5.47
CA ALA A 90 12.27 -7.55 4.76
C ALA A 90 13.15 -8.72 5.23
N TYR A 91 12.54 -9.86 5.47
CA TYR A 91 13.21 -11.05 6.01
C TYR A 91 13.08 -12.24 5.05
N GLY A 92 13.98 -13.23 5.24
CA GLY A 92 13.98 -14.43 4.41
C GLY A 92 14.35 -14.14 2.95
N THR A 93 13.57 -14.70 2.04
CA THR A 93 13.80 -14.57 0.59
C THR A 93 13.06 -13.39 -0.05
N TYR A 94 12.12 -12.79 0.66
CA TYR A 94 11.39 -11.62 0.15
C TYR A 94 12.34 -10.46 -0.16
N ARG A 95 12.09 -9.79 -1.27
CA ARG A 95 12.78 -8.56 -1.67
C ARG A 95 11.74 -7.52 -2.01
N HIS A 96 11.81 -6.39 -1.30
CA HIS A 96 10.89 -5.29 -1.56
C HIS A 96 11.10 -4.72 -2.97
N ARG A 97 10.01 -4.56 -3.70
CA ARG A 97 9.95 -3.88 -4.99
C ARG A 97 9.10 -2.62 -4.83
N ALA A 98 9.70 -1.45 -5.03
CA ALA A 98 8.98 -0.19 -4.89
C ALA A 98 7.82 -0.12 -5.91
N PHE A 99 6.63 0.24 -5.47
CA PHE A 99 5.45 0.27 -6.33
C PHE A 99 5.62 1.26 -7.48
N SER A 100 6.30 2.38 -7.24
CA SER A 100 6.64 3.38 -8.26
C SER A 100 7.58 2.88 -9.36
N SER A 101 8.27 1.74 -9.15
CA SER A 101 9.16 1.16 -10.15
C SER A 101 8.45 0.26 -11.17
N LEU A 102 7.16 -0.04 -10.95
CA LEU A 102 6.36 -0.82 -11.87
C LEU A 102 6.07 -0.03 -13.17
N PRO A 103 5.90 -0.71 -14.30
CA PRO A 103 5.57 -0.04 -15.56
C PRO A 103 4.34 0.86 -15.44
N GLY A 104 4.47 2.14 -15.81
CA GLY A 104 3.39 3.14 -15.76
C GLY A 104 3.04 3.66 -14.37
N MET A 105 3.76 3.24 -13.31
CA MET A 105 3.44 3.66 -11.94
C MET A 105 4.22 4.89 -11.48
N TRP A 106 5.32 5.25 -12.13
CA TRP A 106 6.12 6.40 -11.72
C TRP A 106 5.31 7.71 -11.66
N GLU A 107 4.48 7.98 -12.67
CA GLU A 107 3.74 9.22 -12.79
C GLU A 107 2.49 9.28 -11.92
N ARG A 108 2.08 8.15 -11.33
CA ARG A 108 0.85 8.06 -10.55
C ARG A 108 1.02 7.56 -9.12
N THR A 109 2.26 7.29 -8.68
CA THR A 109 2.55 6.85 -7.32
C THR A 109 3.07 7.98 -6.46
N ILE A 110 2.42 8.18 -5.32
CA ILE A 110 2.94 9.00 -4.22
C ILE A 110 3.60 8.04 -3.25
N LEU A 111 4.93 7.93 -3.38
CA LEU A 111 5.74 7.09 -2.53
C LEU A 111 5.97 7.76 -1.19
N MET A 112 5.63 7.07 -0.11
CA MET A 112 5.89 7.49 1.25
C MET A 112 6.91 6.55 1.89
N GLY A 113 7.92 7.13 2.50
CA GLY A 113 8.99 6.41 3.15
C GLY A 113 9.68 7.26 4.20
N GLY A 114 10.77 6.76 4.76
CA GLY A 114 11.52 7.55 5.73
C GLY A 114 12.58 6.74 6.48
N PHE A 115 13.31 7.42 7.34
CA PHE A 115 14.45 6.86 8.05
C PHE A 115 14.06 6.27 9.41
N SER A 116 12.86 6.58 9.90
CA SER A 116 12.43 6.22 11.25
C SER A 116 12.50 4.74 11.55
N LYS A 117 12.11 3.88 10.59
CA LYS A 117 12.01 2.43 10.77
C LYS A 117 13.26 1.72 10.25
N ALA A 118 13.54 1.85 8.96
CA ALA A 118 14.65 1.16 8.30
C ALA A 118 16.01 1.44 8.94
N TYR A 119 16.20 2.62 9.53
CA TYR A 119 17.47 3.05 10.11
C TYR A 119 17.38 3.34 11.62
N ALA A 120 16.29 2.95 12.28
CA ALA A 120 16.05 3.19 13.72
C ALA A 120 16.19 4.67 14.12
N MET A 121 15.81 5.59 13.22
CA MET A 121 16.02 7.04 13.39
C MET A 121 14.71 7.76 13.75
N THR A 122 13.87 7.15 14.57
CA THR A 122 12.54 7.71 14.92
C THR A 122 12.61 9.12 15.51
N GLY A 123 13.62 9.41 16.32
CA GLY A 123 13.80 10.72 16.97
C GLY A 123 14.27 11.82 16.02
N TRP A 124 14.85 11.48 14.88
CA TRP A 124 15.43 12.45 13.94
C TRP A 124 14.38 13.21 13.10
N ARG A 125 13.19 12.67 13.00
CA ARG A 125 12.05 13.26 12.27
C ARG A 125 12.39 13.58 10.80
N VAL A 126 13.02 12.61 10.11
CA VAL A 126 13.40 12.69 8.68
C VAL A 126 12.66 11.62 7.88
N GLY A 127 12.09 12.02 6.75
CA GLY A 127 11.40 11.17 5.81
C GLY A 127 11.17 11.85 4.47
#